data_2923fa46ee474d759c74554badc1d6df
#
_entry.id   2923fa46ee474d759c74554badc1d6df
#
_cell.length_a   1.000
_cell.length_b   1.000
_cell.length_c   1.000
_cell.angle_alpha   90.00
_cell.angle_beta   90.00
_cell.angle_gamma   90.00
#
_symmetry.space_group_name_H-M   'P 1'
#
loop_
_entity.id
_entity.type
_entity.pdbx_description
1 polymer ?
#
loop_
_entity_poly.entity_id
_entity_poly.type
_entity_poly.pdbx_seq_one_letter_code
_entity_poly.pdbx_strand_id
1 'polypeptide(L)'
;MSQAFIDDLYELGVKYVDVSGRGGTNFVDIENERRSLKDMSYLSQWGQSTVESLLESKHAQSYMTVFASGGVRTPLDAIKCLALGAKAVGMSRPFLNQLENKGITATLEYVEQFHEQLTHIMTMLNAKTIAELPEVPVIFDLQLQNWIAQRHLDI
;
A
#
# COMPACT_ATOMS: atom_id res chain seq x y z
N MET A 1 -6.46 6.75 -3.52
CA MET A 1 -6.36 8.21 -3.32
C MET A 1 -5.85 8.79 -4.63
N SER A 2 -6.54 9.77 -5.22
CA SER A 2 -6.15 10.35 -6.51
C SER A 2 -5.09 11.45 -6.35
N GLN A 3 -4.35 11.74 -7.42
CA GLN A 3 -3.37 12.82 -7.47
C GLN A 3 -3.97 14.16 -7.01
N ALA A 4 -5.08 14.58 -7.60
CA ALA A 4 -5.74 15.84 -7.23
C ALA A 4 -6.09 15.95 -5.73
N PHE A 5 -6.54 14.84 -5.13
CA PHE A 5 -6.85 14.83 -3.70
C PHE A 5 -5.58 14.94 -2.83
N ILE A 6 -4.46 14.39 -3.28
CA ILE A 6 -3.17 14.50 -2.59
C ILE A 6 -2.68 15.96 -2.65
N ASP A 7 -2.85 16.62 -3.79
CA ASP A 7 -2.51 18.04 -3.97
C ASP A 7 -3.35 18.93 -3.04
N ASP A 8 -4.66 18.69 -2.96
CA ASP A 8 -5.55 19.41 -2.02
C ASP A 8 -5.07 19.25 -0.56
N LEU A 9 -4.67 18.04 -0.17
CA LEU A 9 -4.12 17.79 1.18
C LEU A 9 -2.82 18.56 1.42
N TYR A 10 -1.95 18.64 0.42
CA TYR A 10 -0.71 19.41 0.54
C TYR A 10 -0.97 20.91 0.70
N GLU A 11 -1.91 21.48 -0.07
CA GLU A 11 -2.32 22.88 0.04
C GLU A 11 -2.89 23.20 1.44
N LEU A 12 -3.53 22.22 2.09
CA LEU A 12 -4.00 22.33 3.48
C LEU A 12 -2.89 22.16 4.52
N GLY A 13 -1.63 21.97 4.10
CA GLY A 13 -0.47 21.83 4.97
C GLY A 13 -0.21 20.41 5.50
N VAL A 14 -0.86 19.39 4.95
CA VAL A 14 -0.61 17.98 5.28
C VAL A 14 0.75 17.57 4.70
N LYS A 15 1.63 17.01 5.56
CA LYS A 15 2.97 16.56 5.17
C LYS A 15 3.14 15.06 5.11
N TYR A 16 2.24 14.32 5.71
CA TYR A 16 2.28 12.86 5.82
C TYR A 16 0.96 12.29 5.36
N VAL A 17 0.97 11.34 4.46
CA VAL A 17 -0.24 10.71 3.95
C VAL A 17 -0.06 9.20 3.85
N ASP A 18 -1.04 8.44 4.31
CA ASP A 18 -1.15 7.00 4.04
C ASP A 18 -2.19 6.80 2.94
N VAL A 19 -1.77 6.24 1.82
CA VAL A 19 -2.66 6.06 0.66
C VAL A 19 -3.79 5.06 0.90
N SER A 20 -3.63 4.15 1.85
CA SER A 20 -4.65 3.21 2.35
C SER A 20 -5.56 2.64 1.25
N GLY A 21 -4.96 1.94 0.30
CA GLY A 21 -5.66 1.45 -0.89
C GLY A 21 -6.68 0.35 -0.61
N ARG A 22 -7.54 0.12 -1.58
CA ARG A 22 -8.48 -1.01 -1.59
C ARG A 22 -7.72 -2.35 -1.51
N GLY A 23 -8.01 -3.16 -0.57
CA GLY A 23 -7.31 -4.42 -0.26
C GLY A 23 -7.10 -4.59 1.24
N GLY A 24 -7.21 -3.49 1.99
CA GLY A 24 -7.34 -3.46 3.44
C GLY A 24 -8.79 -3.56 3.89
N THR A 25 -9.15 -2.79 4.93
CA THR A 25 -10.52 -2.68 5.43
C THR A 25 -11.40 -2.00 4.38
N ASN A 26 -12.47 -2.66 3.99
CA ASN A 26 -13.43 -2.10 3.05
C ASN A 26 -14.56 -1.39 3.82
N PHE A 27 -14.48 -0.07 3.94
CA PHE A 27 -15.50 0.71 4.64
C PHE A 27 -16.86 0.69 3.94
N VAL A 28 -16.88 0.48 2.61
CA VAL A 28 -18.15 0.34 1.86
C VAL A 28 -18.88 -0.92 2.32
N ASP A 29 -18.18 -2.04 2.47
CA ASP A 29 -18.79 -3.29 2.93
C ASP A 29 -19.27 -3.16 4.38
N ILE A 30 -18.45 -2.54 5.27
CA ILE A 30 -18.82 -2.30 6.66
C ILE A 30 -20.07 -1.43 6.75
N GLU A 31 -20.13 -0.35 5.99
CA GLU A 31 -21.27 0.54 6.01
C GLU A 31 -22.50 -0.12 5.39
N ASN A 32 -22.33 -0.87 4.32
CA ASN A 32 -23.44 -1.63 3.71
C ASN A 32 -24.02 -2.68 4.67
N GLU A 33 -23.18 -3.35 5.48
CA GLU A 33 -23.66 -4.29 6.50
C GLU A 33 -24.45 -3.62 7.63
N ARG A 34 -24.20 -2.33 7.91
CA ARG A 34 -24.95 -1.54 8.89
C ARG A 34 -26.32 -1.08 8.36
N ARG A 35 -26.47 -1.02 7.03
CA ARG A 35 -27.73 -0.58 6.39
C ARG A 35 -28.75 -1.72 6.44
N SER A 36 -29.99 -1.37 6.71
CA SER A 36 -31.10 -2.33 6.73
C SER A 36 -31.34 -2.97 5.36
N LEU A 37 -31.17 -2.22 4.28
CA LEU A 37 -31.41 -2.67 2.90
C LEU A 37 -30.22 -3.41 2.30
N LYS A 38 -29.00 -3.21 2.81
CA LYS A 38 -27.74 -3.79 2.28
C LYS A 38 -27.60 -3.64 0.74
N ASP A 39 -28.04 -2.51 0.22
CA ASP A 39 -28.28 -2.23 -1.21
C ASP A 39 -27.08 -1.61 -1.93
N MET A 40 -25.94 -1.46 -1.26
CA MET A 40 -24.72 -0.83 -1.80
C MET A 40 -23.57 -1.80 -2.10
N SER A 41 -23.86 -3.10 -2.18
CA SER A 41 -22.84 -4.13 -2.45
C SER A 41 -22.11 -3.94 -3.79
N TYR A 42 -22.74 -3.30 -4.77
CA TYR A 42 -22.13 -2.97 -6.06
C TYR A 42 -20.94 -2.00 -5.95
N LEU A 43 -20.81 -1.27 -4.85
CA LEU A 43 -19.68 -0.38 -4.56
C LEU A 43 -18.48 -1.10 -3.90
N SER A 44 -18.62 -2.37 -3.50
CA SER A 44 -17.59 -3.12 -2.78
C SER A 44 -16.23 -3.12 -3.50
N GLN A 45 -16.24 -3.09 -4.83
CA GLN A 45 -15.03 -3.06 -5.65
C GLN A 45 -14.64 -1.64 -6.11
N TRP A 46 -15.37 -0.61 -5.66
CA TRP A 46 -15.07 0.77 -5.99
C TRP A 46 -13.82 1.27 -5.26
N GLY A 47 -12.96 2.00 -5.96
CA GLY A 47 -11.77 2.63 -5.39
C GLY A 47 -10.46 2.07 -5.97
N GLN A 48 -9.38 2.77 -5.65
CA GLN A 48 -8.04 2.46 -6.12
C GLN A 48 -7.37 1.41 -5.22
N SER A 49 -6.57 0.54 -5.80
CA SER A 49 -5.64 -0.30 -5.07
C SER A 49 -4.52 0.55 -4.42
N THR A 50 -3.77 -0.06 -3.50
CA THR A 50 -2.59 0.58 -2.89
C THR A 50 -1.54 0.94 -3.95
N VAL A 51 -1.34 0.07 -4.95
CA VAL A 51 -0.39 0.32 -6.05
C VAL A 51 -0.85 1.49 -6.91
N GLU A 52 -2.12 1.50 -7.35
CA GLU A 52 -2.67 2.62 -8.12
C GLU A 52 -2.57 3.95 -7.36
N SER A 53 -2.86 3.95 -6.06
CA SER A 53 -2.74 5.15 -5.22
C SER A 53 -1.28 5.60 -5.02
N LEU A 54 -0.32 4.67 -4.96
CA LEU A 54 1.11 5.00 -4.92
C LEU A 54 1.58 5.62 -6.25
N LEU A 55 1.12 5.10 -7.39
CA LEU A 55 1.40 5.68 -8.70
C LEU A 55 0.82 7.10 -8.81
N GLU A 56 -0.42 7.31 -8.38
CA GLU A 56 -1.04 8.65 -8.32
C GLU A 56 -0.29 9.63 -7.39
N SER A 57 0.38 9.11 -6.34
CA SER A 57 1.14 9.93 -5.40
C SER A 57 2.59 10.20 -5.83
N LYS A 58 3.04 9.65 -6.96
CA LYS A 58 4.46 9.67 -7.37
C LYS A 58 5.04 11.09 -7.38
N HIS A 59 4.34 12.04 -7.99
CA HIS A 59 4.77 13.45 -8.04
C HIS A 59 4.87 14.07 -6.64
N ALA A 60 3.98 13.69 -5.71
CA ALA A 60 3.93 14.23 -4.36
C ALA A 60 5.06 13.70 -3.45
N GLN A 61 5.70 12.59 -3.80
CA GLN A 61 6.76 11.98 -3.00
C GLN A 61 8.02 12.86 -2.86
N SER A 62 8.15 13.93 -3.67
CA SER A 62 9.23 14.90 -3.58
C SER A 62 9.00 15.94 -2.47
N TYR A 63 7.77 16.19 -2.04
CA TYR A 63 7.40 17.21 -1.05
C TYR A 63 6.52 16.71 0.10
N MET A 64 5.98 15.48 0.00
CA MET A 64 5.21 14.81 1.05
C MET A 64 5.82 13.45 1.41
N THR A 65 5.65 13.04 2.64
CA THR A 65 5.98 11.68 3.06
C THR A 65 4.78 10.79 2.83
N VAL A 66 4.91 9.83 1.90
CA VAL A 66 3.86 8.89 1.54
C VAL A 66 4.10 7.55 2.22
N PHE A 67 3.08 7.05 2.92
CA PHE A 67 3.01 5.71 3.47
C PHE A 67 2.07 4.85 2.66
N ALA A 68 2.27 3.55 2.70
CA ALA A 68 1.43 2.59 2.00
C ALA A 68 0.80 1.60 2.99
N SER A 69 -0.52 1.53 2.99
CA SER A 69 -1.25 0.46 3.65
C SER A 69 -2.43 -0.01 2.80
N GLY A 70 -3.13 -1.03 3.26
CA GLY A 70 -4.25 -1.60 2.52
C GLY A 70 -3.85 -2.76 1.62
N GLY A 71 -4.11 -3.98 2.08
CA GLY A 71 -3.87 -5.21 1.32
C GLY A 71 -2.43 -5.72 1.29
N VAL A 72 -1.50 -5.09 1.98
CA VAL A 72 -0.14 -5.60 2.16
C VAL A 72 -0.17 -6.81 3.09
N ARG A 73 0.32 -7.96 2.64
CA ARG A 73 0.22 -9.25 3.35
C ARG A 73 1.54 -9.97 3.46
N THR A 74 2.46 -9.75 2.54
CA THR A 74 3.72 -10.45 2.43
C THR A 74 4.90 -9.48 2.40
N PRO A 75 6.13 -9.94 2.72
CA PRO A 75 7.33 -9.14 2.52
C PRO A 75 7.49 -8.62 1.09
N LEU A 76 7.09 -9.42 0.09
CA LEU A 76 7.15 -9.00 -1.31
C LEU A 76 6.19 -7.84 -1.61
N ASP A 77 4.98 -7.84 -1.03
CA ASP A 77 4.06 -6.70 -1.16
C ASP A 77 4.65 -5.44 -0.54
N ALA A 78 5.29 -5.58 0.64
CA ALA A 78 5.97 -4.46 1.30
C ALA A 78 7.10 -3.89 0.42
N ILE A 79 7.98 -4.74 -0.13
CA ILE A 79 9.04 -4.34 -1.04
C ILE A 79 8.49 -3.63 -2.28
N LYS A 80 7.41 -4.11 -2.88
CA LYS A 80 6.77 -3.45 -4.03
C LYS A 80 6.28 -2.04 -3.68
N CYS A 81 5.66 -1.87 -2.51
CA CYS A 81 5.23 -0.54 -2.05
C CYS A 81 6.43 0.41 -1.83
N LEU A 82 7.50 -0.09 -1.22
CA LEU A 82 8.73 0.69 -1.00
C LEU A 82 9.42 1.04 -2.33
N ALA A 83 9.48 0.12 -3.28
CA ALA A 83 10.02 0.37 -4.63
C ALA A 83 9.20 1.43 -5.40
N LEU A 84 7.90 1.54 -5.12
CA LEU A 84 7.05 2.62 -5.66
C LEU A 84 7.19 3.94 -4.89
N GLY A 85 8.11 4.02 -3.91
CA GLY A 85 8.49 5.25 -3.22
C GLY A 85 7.79 5.49 -1.88
N ALA A 86 6.99 4.55 -1.38
CA ALA A 86 6.49 4.65 -0.02
C ALA A 86 7.66 4.68 0.98
N LYS A 87 7.57 5.55 2.01
CA LYS A 87 8.61 5.65 3.06
C LYS A 87 8.44 4.62 4.17
N ALA A 88 7.24 4.12 4.35
CA ALA A 88 6.94 3.00 5.24
C ALA A 88 5.68 2.27 4.77
N VAL A 89 5.49 1.06 5.28
CA VAL A 89 4.36 0.19 4.93
C VAL A 89 3.61 -0.23 6.19
N GLY A 90 2.29 -0.05 6.18
CA GLY A 90 1.39 -0.44 7.26
C GLY A 90 0.76 -1.81 7.01
N MET A 91 0.84 -2.69 8.00
CA MET A 91 0.24 -4.01 7.98
C MET A 91 -0.48 -4.27 9.31
N SER A 92 -1.76 -4.61 9.27
CA SER A 92 -2.54 -4.90 10.48
C SER A 92 -3.02 -6.35 10.52
N ARG A 93 -3.81 -6.77 9.54
CA ARG A 93 -4.48 -8.07 9.53
C ARG A 93 -3.54 -9.28 9.65
N PRO A 94 -2.38 -9.36 8.97
CA PRO A 94 -1.48 -10.51 9.13
C PRO A 94 -1.01 -10.69 10.57
N PHE A 95 -0.62 -9.61 11.24
CA PHE A 95 -0.17 -9.65 12.63
C PHE A 95 -1.30 -9.95 13.61
N LEU A 96 -2.47 -9.34 13.42
CA LEU A 96 -3.65 -9.62 14.24
C LEU A 96 -4.04 -11.10 14.15
N ASN A 97 -4.10 -11.66 12.95
CA ASN A 97 -4.41 -13.07 12.75
C ASN A 97 -3.40 -14.01 13.41
N GLN A 98 -2.09 -13.67 13.39
CA GLN A 98 -1.08 -14.47 14.10
C GLN A 98 -1.33 -14.41 15.61
N LEU A 99 -1.58 -13.21 16.14
CA LEU A 99 -1.81 -13.01 17.57
C LEU A 99 -3.05 -13.77 18.06
N GLU A 100 -4.16 -13.63 17.35
CA GLU A 100 -5.44 -14.27 17.73
C GLU A 100 -5.40 -15.78 17.60
N ASN A 101 -4.76 -16.32 16.56
CA ASN A 101 -4.79 -17.76 16.29
C ASN A 101 -3.63 -18.53 16.93
N LYS A 102 -2.48 -17.88 17.19
CA LYS A 102 -1.25 -18.56 17.61
C LYS A 102 -0.58 -17.95 18.85
N GLY A 103 -1.08 -16.81 19.33
CA GLY A 103 -0.57 -16.14 20.52
C GLY A 103 0.72 -15.32 20.30
N ILE A 104 1.21 -14.73 21.39
CA ILE A 104 2.30 -13.73 21.37
C ILE A 104 3.60 -14.30 20.83
N THR A 105 4.04 -15.48 21.32
CA THR A 105 5.33 -16.08 20.95
C THR A 105 5.41 -16.31 19.45
N ALA A 106 4.38 -16.95 18.86
CA ALA A 106 4.32 -17.19 17.42
C ALA A 106 4.21 -15.90 16.60
N THR A 107 3.64 -14.83 17.18
CA THR A 107 3.61 -13.52 16.53
C THR A 107 4.99 -12.88 16.48
N LEU A 108 5.78 -13.00 17.53
CA LEU A 108 7.17 -12.52 17.56
C LEU A 108 8.03 -13.27 16.53
N GLU A 109 7.93 -14.59 16.50
CA GLU A 109 8.60 -15.43 15.48
C GLU A 109 8.19 -15.02 14.06
N TYR A 110 6.90 -14.72 13.83
CA TYR A 110 6.42 -14.26 12.55
C TYR A 110 7.03 -12.90 12.16
N VAL A 111 7.21 -11.97 13.12
CA VAL A 111 7.88 -10.67 12.87
C VAL A 111 9.33 -10.90 12.46
N GLU A 112 10.05 -11.78 13.15
CA GLU A 112 11.45 -12.11 12.83
C GLU A 112 11.56 -12.73 11.44
N GLN A 113 10.73 -13.71 11.11
CA GLN A 113 10.68 -14.33 9.78
C GLN A 113 10.32 -13.31 8.68
N PHE A 114 9.41 -12.38 8.97
CA PHE A 114 9.05 -11.32 8.03
C PHE A 114 10.26 -10.43 7.71
N HIS A 115 11.03 -10.01 8.71
CA HIS A 115 12.25 -9.23 8.54
C HIS A 115 13.34 -10.00 7.79
N GLU A 116 13.52 -11.27 8.10
CA GLU A 116 14.48 -12.13 7.39
C GLU A 116 14.13 -12.22 5.89
N GLN A 117 12.86 -12.46 5.57
CA GLN A 117 12.39 -12.54 4.19
C GLN A 117 12.53 -11.20 3.46
N LEU A 118 12.27 -10.05 4.12
CA LEU A 118 12.55 -8.73 3.55
C LEU A 118 14.02 -8.59 3.18
N THR A 119 14.92 -8.98 4.09
CA THR A 119 16.37 -8.94 3.87
C THR A 119 16.79 -9.82 2.69
N HIS A 120 16.22 -11.02 2.56
CA HIS A 120 16.48 -11.91 1.44
C HIS A 120 16.04 -11.29 0.10
N ILE A 121 14.84 -10.69 0.04
CA ILE A 121 14.36 -10.05 -1.18
C ILE A 121 15.23 -8.83 -1.53
N MET A 122 15.58 -7.99 -0.56
CA MET A 122 16.48 -6.86 -0.78
C MET A 122 17.85 -7.30 -1.30
N THR A 123 18.38 -8.41 -0.77
CA THR A 123 19.64 -9.01 -1.26
C THR A 123 19.53 -9.45 -2.73
N MET A 124 18.44 -10.12 -3.11
CA MET A 124 18.20 -10.52 -4.51
C MET A 124 18.09 -9.31 -5.45
N LEU A 125 17.57 -8.18 -4.96
CA LEU A 125 17.45 -6.92 -5.69
C LEU A 125 18.74 -6.08 -5.66
N ASN A 126 19.79 -6.54 -4.97
CA ASN A 126 21.03 -5.79 -4.71
C ASN A 126 20.78 -4.43 -4.04
N ALA A 127 19.72 -4.29 -3.26
CA ALA A 127 19.39 -3.11 -2.48
C ALA A 127 19.86 -3.28 -1.04
N LYS A 128 20.78 -2.44 -0.58
CA LYS A 128 21.35 -2.49 0.78
C LYS A 128 20.50 -1.74 1.80
N THR A 129 19.75 -0.77 1.34
CA THR A 129 18.89 0.08 2.16
C THR A 129 17.52 0.24 1.50
N ILE A 130 16.50 0.57 2.32
CA ILE A 130 15.16 0.88 1.81
C ILE A 130 15.18 2.07 0.83
N ALA A 131 16.09 3.01 1.04
CA ALA A 131 16.23 4.19 0.18
C ALA A 131 16.68 3.87 -1.25
N GLU A 132 17.29 2.70 -1.47
CA GLU A 132 17.72 2.23 -2.79
C GLU A 132 16.61 1.49 -3.56
N LEU A 133 15.54 1.08 -2.89
CA LEU A 133 14.44 0.33 -3.53
C LEU A 133 13.74 1.10 -4.66
N PRO A 134 13.52 2.42 -4.58
CA PRO A 134 12.92 3.18 -5.69
C PRO A 134 13.75 3.20 -6.98
N GLU A 135 15.06 2.88 -6.90
CA GLU A 135 15.95 2.79 -8.05
C GLU A 135 15.91 1.40 -8.74
N VAL A 136 15.28 0.42 -8.10
CA VAL A 136 15.15 -0.93 -8.66
C VAL A 136 14.16 -0.90 -9.83
N PRO A 137 14.53 -1.45 -11.02
CA PRO A 137 13.62 -1.49 -12.16
C PRO A 137 12.31 -2.23 -11.84
N VAL A 138 11.18 -1.61 -12.13
CA VAL A 138 9.85 -2.19 -11.93
C VAL A 138 9.19 -2.41 -13.28
N ILE A 139 8.60 -3.59 -13.46
CA ILE A 139 7.79 -3.91 -14.65
C ILE A 139 6.32 -3.93 -14.24
N PHE A 140 5.53 -3.10 -14.90
CA PHE A 140 4.08 -3.02 -14.70
C PHE A 140 3.37 -3.99 -15.64
N ASP A 141 2.32 -4.63 -15.15
CA ASP A 141 1.41 -5.39 -15.99
C ASP A 141 0.57 -4.47 -16.91
N LEU A 142 -0.16 -5.05 -17.84
CA LEU A 142 -0.94 -4.29 -18.81
C LEU A 142 -2.03 -3.43 -18.16
N GLN A 143 -2.59 -3.85 -17.02
CA GLN A 143 -3.61 -3.09 -16.32
C GLN A 143 -3.02 -1.82 -15.72
N LEU A 144 -1.87 -1.91 -15.05
CA LEU A 144 -1.18 -0.75 -14.47
C LEU A 144 -0.60 0.15 -15.56
N GLN A 145 -0.06 -0.41 -16.65
CA GLN A 145 0.39 0.39 -17.80
C GLN A 145 -0.76 1.22 -18.39
N ASN A 146 -1.94 0.62 -18.56
CA ASN A 146 -3.12 1.31 -19.03
C ASN A 146 -3.60 2.39 -18.03
N TRP A 147 -3.55 2.11 -16.72
CA TRP A 147 -3.83 3.09 -15.67
C TRP A 147 -2.91 4.31 -15.78
N ILE A 148 -1.60 4.08 -15.83
CA ILE A 148 -0.57 5.12 -15.95
C ILE A 148 -0.86 5.99 -17.19
N ALA A 149 -1.10 5.37 -18.35
CA ALA A 149 -1.37 6.07 -19.60
C ALA A 149 -2.64 6.91 -19.55
N GLN A 150 -3.76 6.36 -19.07
CA GLN A 150 -5.04 7.07 -19.00
C GLN A 150 -5.07 8.17 -17.95
N ARG A 151 -4.26 8.04 -16.90
CA ARG A 151 -4.13 9.04 -15.85
C ARG A 151 -3.01 10.05 -16.11
N HIS A 152 -2.26 9.89 -17.22
CA HIS A 152 -1.13 10.75 -17.60
C HIS A 152 -0.10 10.90 -16.48
N LEU A 153 0.22 9.77 -15.82
CA LEU A 153 1.17 9.78 -14.71
C LEU A 153 2.61 9.74 -15.22
N ASP A 154 3.46 10.61 -14.69
CA ASP A 154 4.91 10.58 -14.88
C ASP A 154 5.52 9.63 -13.84
N ILE A 155 6.07 8.49 -14.30
CA ILE A 155 6.58 7.42 -13.43
C ILE A 155 8.08 7.21 -13.69
#